data_e81dbce56d8f5ace609f4cdb7fff15c0
#
_entry.id   e81dbce56d8f5ace609f4cdb7fff15c0
#
_cell.length_a   1.000
_cell.length_b   1.000
_cell.length_c   1.000
_cell.angle_alpha   90.00
_cell.angle_beta   90.00
_cell.angle_gamma   90.00
#
_symmetry.space_group_name_H-M   'P 1'
#
loop_
_entity.id
_entity.type
_entity.pdbx_description
1 polymer ?
#
loop_
_entity_poly.entity_id
_entity_poly.type
_entity_poly.pdbx_seq_one_letter_code
_entity_poly.pdbx_strand_id
1 'polypeptide(L)'
;MYGKKWITIGCVLAAIGVTLGALGAHGVEQEVQSQVEAGTYDSSHGDLLVDSWRSAVRYHMFHAIGIILVGFGATQWCSRWLTIAGSLFLTGVILFSGLLYLYVGLQVAGGERI
;
A
#
# COMPACT_ATOMS: atom_id res chain seq x y z
N MET A 1 18.92 -0.10 -18.16
CA MET A 1 19.23 -1.31 -17.41
C MET A 1 18.05 -1.70 -16.55
N TYR A 2 17.58 -2.90 -16.74
CA TYR A 2 16.40 -3.39 -16.03
C TYR A 2 16.56 -3.36 -14.53
N GLY A 3 17.72 -3.81 -14.02
CA GLY A 3 17.94 -3.91 -12.59
C GLY A 3 17.81 -2.57 -11.88
N LYS A 4 18.45 -1.54 -12.41
CA LYS A 4 18.41 -0.20 -11.82
C LYS A 4 17.00 0.37 -11.83
N LYS A 5 16.26 0.13 -12.90
CA LYS A 5 14.88 0.59 -13.03
C LYS A 5 14.01 -0.01 -11.93
N TRP A 6 14.11 -1.32 -11.73
CA TRP A 6 13.32 -2.00 -10.71
C TRP A 6 13.73 -1.60 -9.30
N ILE A 7 15.02 -1.44 -9.05
CA ILE A 7 15.49 -0.96 -7.74
C ILE A 7 14.91 0.42 -7.46
N THR A 8 14.96 1.33 -8.43
CA THR A 8 14.41 2.67 -8.27
C THR A 8 12.91 2.64 -8.00
N ILE A 9 12.17 1.85 -8.77
CA ILE A 9 10.72 1.72 -8.57
C ILE A 9 10.43 1.21 -7.16
N GLY A 10 11.14 0.17 -6.73
CA GLY A 10 10.94 -0.40 -5.40
C GLY A 10 11.26 0.58 -4.29
N CYS A 11 12.33 1.34 -4.42
CA CYS A 11 12.72 2.35 -3.41
C CYS A 11 11.69 3.47 -3.32
N VAL A 12 11.19 3.94 -4.46
CA VAL A 12 10.14 4.96 -4.49
C VAL A 12 8.86 4.44 -3.83
N LEU A 13 8.48 3.20 -4.17
CA LEU A 13 7.31 2.57 -3.55
C LEU A 13 7.50 2.40 -2.05
N ALA A 14 8.69 2.05 -1.59
CA ALA A 14 8.97 1.91 -0.16
C ALA A 14 8.82 3.25 0.55
N ALA A 15 9.34 4.32 -0.03
CA ALA A 15 9.19 5.67 0.54
C ALA A 15 7.72 6.08 0.63
N ILE A 16 6.95 5.82 -0.43
CA ILE A 16 5.50 6.08 -0.42
C ILE A 16 4.82 5.24 0.66
N GLY A 17 5.20 3.97 0.79
CA GLY A 17 4.62 3.09 1.79
C GLY A 17 4.87 3.55 3.22
N VAL A 18 6.07 4.02 3.51
CA VAL A 18 6.39 4.58 4.84
C VAL A 18 5.55 5.83 5.11
N THR A 19 5.42 6.70 4.10
CA THR A 19 4.61 7.91 4.21
C THR A 19 3.14 7.57 4.47
N LEU A 20 2.59 6.61 3.74
CA LEU A 20 1.21 6.18 3.92
C LEU A 20 1.00 5.47 5.26
N GLY A 21 2.02 4.77 5.75
CA GLY A 21 1.98 4.18 7.08
C GLY A 21 1.90 5.23 8.18
N ALA A 22 2.71 6.28 8.07
CA ALA A 22 2.68 7.39 9.02
C ALA A 22 1.35 8.14 8.94
N LEU A 23 0.86 8.40 7.73
CA LEU A 23 -0.44 9.03 7.52
C LEU A 23 -1.56 8.19 8.14
N GLY A 24 -1.46 6.86 8.02
CA GLY A 24 -2.43 5.95 8.64
C GLY A 24 -2.48 6.10 10.15
N ALA A 25 -1.31 6.11 10.79
CA ALA A 25 -1.22 6.21 12.24
C ALA A 25 -1.67 7.57 12.78
N HIS A 26 -1.33 8.65 12.08
CA HIS A 26 -1.56 10.00 12.57
C HIS A 26 -2.76 10.70 11.91
N GLY A 27 -3.27 10.17 10.83
CA GLY A 27 -4.41 10.77 10.13
C GLY A 27 -5.60 9.84 10.06
N VAL A 28 -5.45 8.72 9.39
CA VAL A 28 -6.58 7.82 9.12
C VAL A 28 -7.15 7.24 10.40
N GLU A 29 -6.30 6.74 11.32
CA GLU A 29 -6.78 6.13 12.56
C GLU A 29 -7.47 7.15 13.46
N GLN A 30 -6.92 8.36 13.55
CA GLN A 30 -7.53 9.41 14.36
C GLN A 30 -8.86 9.87 13.77
N GLU A 31 -8.93 10.01 12.45
CA GLU A 31 -10.18 10.41 11.80
C GLU A 31 -11.25 9.34 11.92
N VAL A 32 -10.89 8.08 11.78
CA VAL A 32 -11.81 6.95 11.98
C VAL A 32 -12.32 6.94 13.42
N GLN A 33 -11.44 7.13 14.40
CA GLN A 33 -11.82 7.20 15.80
C GLN A 33 -12.83 8.31 16.05
N SER A 34 -12.57 9.50 15.47
CA SER A 34 -13.46 10.65 15.57
C SER A 34 -14.84 10.35 14.98
N GLN A 35 -14.88 9.67 13.82
CA GLN A 35 -16.15 9.33 13.18
C GLN A 35 -16.93 8.27 13.97
N VAL A 36 -16.24 7.34 14.61
CA VAL A 36 -16.88 6.37 15.50
C VAL A 36 -17.50 7.08 16.71
N GLU A 37 -16.75 7.99 17.32
CA GLU A 37 -17.24 8.76 18.46
C GLU A 37 -18.43 9.66 18.10
N ALA A 38 -18.43 10.18 16.88
CA ALA A 38 -19.52 11.01 16.35
C ALA A 38 -20.74 10.19 15.93
N GLY A 39 -20.64 8.86 15.93
CA GLY A 39 -21.73 7.98 15.52
C GLY A 39 -21.89 7.80 14.02
N THR A 40 -20.92 8.28 13.22
CA THR A 40 -20.97 8.15 11.77
C THR A 40 -20.90 6.69 11.34
N TYR A 41 -20.02 5.91 11.98
CA TYR A 41 -20.01 4.45 11.82
C TYR A 41 -19.86 3.78 13.16
N ASP A 42 -20.24 2.48 13.21
CA ASP A 42 -20.05 1.71 14.43
C ASP A 42 -18.57 1.34 14.58
N SER A 43 -18.20 0.87 15.77
CA SER A 43 -16.79 0.56 16.05
C SER A 43 -16.26 -0.59 15.21
N SER A 44 -17.10 -1.55 14.82
CA SER A 44 -16.66 -2.66 13.97
C SER A 44 -16.32 -2.19 12.58
N HIS A 45 -17.07 -1.25 12.02
CA HIS A 45 -16.75 -0.65 10.72
C HIS A 45 -15.47 0.19 10.81
N GLY A 46 -15.31 0.92 11.90
CA GLY A 46 -14.08 1.69 12.13
C GLY A 46 -12.85 0.79 12.20
N ASP A 47 -12.95 -0.33 12.92
CA ASP A 47 -11.86 -1.31 13.01
C ASP A 47 -11.54 -1.90 11.63
N LEU A 48 -12.57 -2.18 10.84
CA LEU A 48 -12.37 -2.67 9.47
C LEU A 48 -11.57 -1.67 8.63
N LEU A 49 -11.89 -0.39 8.72
CA LEU A 49 -11.20 0.64 7.95
C LEU A 49 -9.74 0.76 8.36
N VAL A 50 -9.46 0.75 9.65
CA VAL A 50 -8.08 0.84 10.17
C VAL A 50 -7.29 -0.40 9.75
N ASP A 51 -7.85 -1.58 9.91
CA ASP A 51 -7.19 -2.83 9.53
C ASP A 51 -6.95 -2.90 8.03
N SER A 52 -7.88 -2.40 7.22
CA SER A 52 -7.72 -2.37 5.77
C SER A 52 -6.55 -1.46 5.37
N TRP A 53 -6.43 -0.30 5.99
CA TRP A 53 -5.31 0.60 5.74
C TRP A 53 -3.98 -0.05 6.14
N ARG A 54 -3.92 -0.64 7.32
CA ARG A 54 -2.71 -1.31 7.80
C ARG A 54 -2.31 -2.47 6.89
N SER A 55 -3.29 -3.23 6.43
CA SER A 55 -3.03 -4.32 5.48
C SER A 55 -2.49 -3.79 4.16
N ALA A 56 -3.08 -2.69 3.66
CA ALA A 56 -2.61 -2.07 2.42
C ALA A 56 -1.14 -1.66 2.54
N VAL A 57 -0.76 -1.01 3.65
CA VAL A 57 0.63 -0.60 3.90
C VAL A 57 1.55 -1.81 3.99
N ARG A 58 1.14 -2.83 4.72
CA ARG A 58 1.95 -4.04 4.91
C ARG A 58 2.27 -4.72 3.58
N TYR A 59 1.25 -4.97 2.77
CA TYR A 59 1.45 -5.63 1.48
C TYR A 59 2.16 -4.72 0.49
N HIS A 60 1.92 -3.42 0.57
CA HIS A 60 2.66 -2.42 -0.20
C HIS A 60 4.16 -2.56 0.07
N MET A 61 4.56 -2.62 1.34
CA MET A 61 5.98 -2.73 1.71
C MET A 61 6.57 -4.08 1.28
N PHE A 62 5.83 -5.18 1.43
CA PHE A 62 6.32 -6.49 0.97
C PHE A 62 6.55 -6.48 -0.54
N HIS A 63 5.66 -5.88 -1.30
CA HIS A 63 5.81 -5.80 -2.75
C HIS A 63 6.95 -4.86 -3.15
N ALA A 64 7.14 -3.76 -2.44
CA ALA A 64 8.26 -2.85 -2.69
C ALA A 64 9.59 -3.57 -2.49
N ILE A 65 9.72 -4.32 -1.40
CA ILE A 65 10.92 -5.13 -1.14
C ILE A 65 11.11 -6.18 -2.23
N GLY A 66 10.02 -6.85 -2.63
CA GLY A 66 10.06 -7.84 -3.71
C GLY A 66 10.56 -7.25 -5.02
N ILE A 67 10.11 -6.04 -5.35
CA ILE A 67 10.55 -5.34 -6.56
C ILE A 67 12.04 -4.99 -6.48
N ILE A 68 12.52 -4.56 -5.32
CA ILE A 68 13.95 -4.28 -5.11
C ILE A 68 14.77 -5.57 -5.32
N LEU A 69 14.30 -6.70 -4.79
CA LEU A 69 14.98 -7.98 -4.96
C LEU A 69 15.00 -8.41 -6.43
N VAL A 70 13.90 -8.20 -7.14
CA VAL A 70 13.87 -8.43 -8.59
C VAL A 70 14.92 -7.56 -9.28
N GLY A 71 15.05 -6.32 -8.87
CA GLY A 71 16.04 -5.40 -9.42
C GLY A 71 17.45 -5.89 -9.22
N PHE A 72 17.79 -6.34 -8.02
CA PHE A 72 19.10 -6.92 -7.74
C PHE A 72 19.34 -8.18 -8.57
N GLY A 73 18.34 -9.04 -8.67
CA GLY A 73 18.44 -10.23 -9.52
C GLY A 73 18.72 -9.88 -10.98
N ALA A 74 18.04 -8.84 -11.46
CA ALA A 74 18.20 -8.41 -12.86
C ALA A 74 19.56 -7.77 -13.14
N THR A 75 20.31 -7.35 -12.14
CA THR A 75 21.69 -6.90 -12.32
C THR A 75 22.64 -8.07 -12.47
N GLN A 76 22.25 -9.27 -12.03
CA GLN A 76 23.09 -10.46 -12.04
C GLN A 76 22.72 -11.42 -13.16
N TRP A 77 21.44 -11.51 -13.50
CA TRP A 77 20.93 -12.47 -14.48
C TRP A 77 20.08 -11.75 -15.51
N CYS A 78 20.27 -12.15 -16.76
CA CYS A 78 19.48 -11.65 -17.87
C CYS A 78 18.34 -12.63 -18.12
N SER A 79 17.17 -12.38 -17.51
CA SER A 79 16.04 -13.29 -17.59
C SER A 79 14.74 -12.52 -17.70
N ARG A 80 13.91 -12.92 -18.66
CA ARG A 80 12.58 -12.33 -18.82
C ARG A 80 11.67 -12.64 -17.62
N TRP A 81 11.96 -13.72 -16.90
CA TRP A 81 11.19 -14.10 -15.72
C TRP A 81 11.29 -13.06 -14.60
N LEU A 82 12.44 -12.38 -14.51
CA LEU A 82 12.60 -11.29 -13.54
C LEU A 82 11.73 -10.10 -13.91
N THR A 83 11.63 -9.77 -15.19
CA THR A 83 10.75 -8.70 -15.65
C THR A 83 9.28 -9.06 -15.41
N ILE A 84 8.92 -10.31 -15.65
CA ILE A 84 7.55 -10.79 -15.38
C ILE A 84 7.26 -10.67 -13.88
N ALA A 85 8.19 -11.13 -13.03
CA ALA A 85 8.01 -11.06 -11.58
C ALA A 85 7.86 -9.61 -11.09
N GLY A 86 8.71 -8.71 -11.57
CA GLY A 86 8.62 -7.30 -11.22
C GLY A 86 7.29 -6.68 -11.63
N SER A 87 6.84 -7.01 -12.84
CA SER A 87 5.55 -6.52 -13.34
C SER A 87 4.39 -7.05 -12.51
N LEU A 88 4.44 -8.31 -12.10
CA LEU A 88 3.41 -8.90 -11.25
C LEU A 88 3.39 -8.27 -9.85
N PHE A 89 4.56 -8.03 -9.26
CA PHE A 89 4.63 -7.34 -7.97
C PHE A 89 4.06 -5.92 -8.08
N LEU A 90 4.44 -5.20 -9.13
CA LEU A 90 3.96 -3.83 -9.32
C LEU A 90 2.45 -3.81 -9.52
N THR A 91 1.93 -4.69 -10.37
CA THR A 91 0.48 -4.81 -10.60
C THR A 91 -0.23 -5.15 -9.29
N GLY A 92 0.32 -6.08 -8.52
CA GLY A 92 -0.25 -6.48 -7.24
C GLY A 92 -0.37 -5.34 -6.26
N VAL A 93 0.68 -4.52 -6.10
CA VAL A 93 0.63 -3.41 -5.16
C VAL A 93 -0.35 -2.33 -5.64
N ILE A 94 -0.42 -2.08 -6.92
CA ILE A 94 -1.37 -1.10 -7.47
C ILE A 94 -2.81 -1.58 -7.23
N LEU A 95 -3.11 -2.83 -7.57
CA LEU A 95 -4.46 -3.34 -7.44
C LEU A 95 -4.87 -3.55 -5.99
N PHE A 96 -4.07 -4.26 -5.21
CA PHE A 96 -4.45 -4.59 -3.84
C PHE A 96 -4.35 -3.39 -2.92
N SER A 97 -3.15 -2.85 -2.77
CA SER A 97 -2.93 -1.74 -1.83
C SER A 97 -3.57 -0.46 -2.33
N GLY A 98 -3.47 -0.19 -3.63
CA GLY A 98 -4.06 1.01 -4.22
C GLY A 98 -5.58 1.05 -4.04
N LEU A 99 -6.27 -0.06 -4.28
CA LEU A 99 -7.72 -0.12 -4.09
C LEU A 99 -8.12 -0.01 -2.63
N LEU A 100 -7.35 -0.59 -1.71
CA LEU A 100 -7.63 -0.46 -0.29
C LEU A 100 -7.41 0.98 0.20
N TYR A 101 -6.35 1.64 -0.26
CA TYR A 101 -6.14 3.05 0.07
C TYR A 101 -7.31 3.90 -0.42
N LEU A 102 -7.76 3.64 -1.65
CA LEU A 102 -8.89 4.36 -2.22
C LEU A 102 -10.17 4.12 -1.42
N TYR A 103 -10.44 2.85 -1.09
CA TYR A 103 -11.62 2.51 -0.31
C TYR A 103 -11.64 3.22 1.03
N VAL A 104 -10.57 3.08 1.81
CA VAL A 104 -10.50 3.70 3.12
C VAL A 104 -10.53 5.23 3.01
N GLY A 105 -9.79 5.78 2.04
CA GLY A 105 -9.76 7.21 1.81
C GLY A 105 -11.14 7.80 1.51
N LEU A 106 -11.91 7.12 0.67
CA LEU A 106 -13.26 7.56 0.34
C LEU A 106 -14.20 7.48 1.55
N GLN A 107 -14.08 6.43 2.35
CA GLN A 107 -14.88 6.27 3.56
C GLN A 107 -14.56 7.38 4.57
N VAL A 108 -13.29 7.65 4.77
CA VAL A 108 -12.84 8.66 5.75
C VAL A 108 -13.22 10.06 5.28
N ALA A 109 -12.97 10.37 4.01
CA ALA A 109 -13.25 11.68 3.46
C ALA A 109 -14.75 11.95 3.34
N GLY A 110 -15.53 10.94 2.95
CA GLY A 110 -16.98 11.08 2.78
C GLY A 110 -17.76 11.02 4.07
N GLY A 111 -17.21 10.38 5.10
CA GLY A 111 -17.92 10.18 6.36
C GLY A 111 -19.14 9.27 6.21
N GLU A 112 -19.23 8.50 5.14
CA GLU A 112 -20.36 7.65 4.84
C GLU A 112 -19.93 6.20 4.63
N ARG A 113 -20.83 5.28 4.91
CA ARG A 113 -20.64 3.88 4.59
C ARG A 113 -20.98 3.63 3.14
N ILE A 114 -20.09 2.99 2.47
CA ILE A 114 -20.34 2.57 1.08
C ILE A 114 -20.59 1.08 1.04
#